data_a6bea7d3716afbcff66668a011ec1f57
#
_entry.id   a6bea7d3716afbcff66668a011ec1f57
#
_cell.length_a   1.000
_cell.length_b   1.000
_cell.length_c   1.000
_cell.angle_alpha   90.00
_cell.angle_beta   90.00
_cell.angle_gamma   90.00
#
_symmetry.space_group_name_H-M   'P 1'
#
loop_
_entity.id
_entity.type
_entity.pdbx_description
1 polymer ?
#
loop_
_entity_poly.entity_id
_entity_poly.type
_entity_poly.pdbx_seq_one_letter_code
_entity_poly.pdbx_strand_id
1 'polypeptide(L)'
;GASNFAACLPRLTEHGRYLAVAGSLAQVLARPRGTRRSIGGPAAERPEDLQTLMGLAQAGVLRPVLDCAYPFADLPAAHAYVETGRKRGAVVVALP
;
A
#
# COMPACT_ATOMS: atom_id res chain seq x y z
N GLY A 1 0.67 -11.21 3.34
CA GLY A 1 1.90 -10.63 2.82
C GLY A 1 3.09 -11.53 2.99
N ALA A 2 4.10 -11.36 2.14
CA ALA A 2 5.30 -12.19 2.14
C ALA A 2 6.25 -11.94 3.33
N SER A 3 5.97 -10.95 4.17
CA SER A 3 6.79 -10.59 5.32
C SER A 3 5.96 -10.50 6.61
N ASN A 4 6.63 -10.62 7.74
CA ASN A 4 6.04 -10.44 9.06
C ASN A 4 7.03 -9.73 10.00
N PHE A 5 6.53 -9.28 11.16
CA PHE A 5 7.33 -8.54 12.12
C PHE A 5 8.59 -9.30 12.58
N ALA A 6 8.44 -10.60 12.89
CA ALA A 6 9.56 -11.41 13.37
C ALA A 6 10.68 -11.55 12.32
N ALA A 7 10.33 -11.75 11.06
CA ALA A 7 11.29 -11.83 9.95
C ALA A 7 11.98 -10.48 9.66
N CYS A 8 11.32 -9.37 9.95
CA CYS A 8 11.87 -8.03 9.72
C CYS A 8 12.72 -7.51 10.90
N LEU A 9 12.62 -8.12 12.08
CA LEU A 9 13.33 -7.69 13.28
C LEU A 9 14.83 -7.43 13.07
N PRO A 10 15.60 -8.30 12.39
CA PRO A 10 17.04 -8.09 12.20
C PRO A 10 17.40 -6.86 11.35
N ARG A 11 16.41 -6.35 10.60
CA ARG A 11 16.57 -5.20 9.70
C ARG A 11 16.03 -3.90 10.28
N LEU A 12 15.38 -3.96 11.43
CA LEU A 12 14.87 -2.77 12.11
C LEU A 12 15.98 -2.16 12.98
N THR A 13 16.07 -0.84 12.96
CA THR A 13 16.88 -0.08 13.91
C THR A 13 16.40 -0.30 15.34
N GLU A 14 17.13 0.18 16.32
CA GLU A 14 16.83 -0.02 17.75
C GLU A 14 15.41 0.44 18.14
N HIS A 15 14.95 1.56 17.59
CA HIS A 15 13.58 2.07 17.79
C HIS A 15 12.68 1.91 16.55
N GLY A 16 13.03 0.97 15.68
CA GLY A 16 12.33 0.74 14.42
C GLY A 16 10.88 0.32 14.60
N ARG A 17 10.05 0.68 13.61
CA ARG A 17 8.64 0.34 13.53
C ARG A 17 8.38 -0.55 12.31
N TYR A 18 7.70 -1.65 12.51
CA TYR A 18 7.14 -2.45 11.42
C TYR A 18 5.70 -2.02 11.16
N LEU A 19 5.41 -1.54 9.97
CA LEU A 19 4.06 -1.10 9.61
C LEU A 19 3.33 -2.24 8.90
N ALA A 20 2.35 -2.83 9.57
CA ALA A 20 1.52 -3.91 9.03
C ALA A 20 0.31 -3.32 8.29
N VAL A 21 0.52 -2.84 7.05
CA VAL A 21 -0.51 -2.16 6.25
C VAL A 21 -1.69 -3.09 5.91
N ALA A 22 -1.42 -4.34 5.55
CA ALA A 22 -2.42 -5.36 5.27
C ALA A 22 -2.15 -6.61 6.13
N GLY A 23 -1.84 -6.38 7.40
CA GLY A 23 -1.46 -7.43 8.32
C GLY A 23 -2.64 -8.21 8.87
N SER A 24 -2.41 -9.49 9.22
CA SER A 24 -3.37 -10.26 9.98
C SER A 24 -3.53 -9.70 11.40
N LEU A 25 -4.60 -10.08 12.09
CA LEU A 25 -4.82 -9.71 13.49
C LEU A 25 -3.61 -10.06 14.37
N ALA A 26 -2.97 -11.18 14.11
CA ALA A 26 -1.76 -11.60 14.83
C ALA A 26 -0.59 -10.62 14.64
N GLN A 27 -0.44 -10.01 13.46
CA GLN A 27 0.58 -8.99 13.21
C GLN A 27 0.24 -7.66 13.90
N VAL A 28 -1.03 -7.29 13.94
CA VAL A 28 -1.51 -6.09 14.63
C VAL A 28 -1.31 -6.23 16.15
N LEU A 29 -1.56 -7.41 16.70
CA LEU A 29 -1.42 -7.72 18.12
C LEU A 29 -0.02 -8.21 18.51
N ALA A 30 0.94 -8.18 17.60
CA ALA A 30 2.30 -8.63 17.86
C ALA A 30 2.93 -7.85 19.02
N ARG A 31 3.46 -8.59 20.00
CA ARG A 31 4.10 -7.98 21.17
C ARG A 31 5.40 -7.27 20.77
N PRO A 32 5.71 -6.14 21.42
CA PRO A 32 6.98 -5.48 21.26
C PRO A 32 8.18 -6.43 21.50
N ARG A 33 9.25 -6.24 20.75
CA ARG A 33 10.53 -6.94 20.94
C ARG A 33 11.59 -5.90 21.31
N GLY A 34 11.82 -5.73 22.62
CA GLY A 34 12.62 -4.61 23.13
C GLY A 34 11.96 -3.28 22.79
N THR A 35 12.70 -2.39 22.15
CA THR A 35 12.22 -1.08 21.72
C THR A 35 11.51 -1.10 20.35
N ARG A 36 11.57 -2.23 19.63
CA ARG A 36 10.96 -2.40 18.31
C ARG A 36 9.50 -2.81 18.43
N ARG A 37 8.65 -2.24 17.58
CA ARG A 37 7.19 -2.45 17.63
C ARG A 37 6.61 -2.73 16.25
N SER A 38 5.55 -3.55 16.24
CA SER A 38 4.64 -3.63 15.10
C SER A 38 3.50 -2.63 15.30
N ILE A 39 3.17 -1.90 14.26
CA ILE A 39 2.03 -0.97 14.22
C ILE A 39 1.15 -1.41 13.08
N GLY A 40 -0.11 -1.69 13.37
CA GLY A 40 -1.10 -2.07 12.37
C GLY A 40 -2.46 -1.50 12.71
N GLY A 41 -3.37 -1.61 11.78
CA GLY A 41 -4.73 -1.10 11.88
C GLY A 41 -5.14 -0.35 10.62
N PRO A 42 -6.39 0.10 10.54
CA PRO A 42 -6.85 0.91 9.41
C PRO A 42 -6.12 2.25 9.39
N ALA A 43 -5.68 2.67 8.21
CA ALA A 43 -5.18 4.02 8.02
C ALA A 43 -6.33 5.02 8.13
N ALA A 44 -6.04 6.22 8.64
CA ALA A 44 -7.01 7.30 8.58
C ALA A 44 -7.20 7.73 7.11
N GLU A 45 -8.43 7.65 6.62
CA GLU A 45 -8.79 8.07 5.26
C GLU A 45 -9.34 9.49 5.32
N ARG A 46 -8.48 10.48 5.08
CA ARG A 46 -8.86 11.89 5.13
C ARG A 46 -8.71 12.55 3.76
N PRO A 47 -9.68 13.37 3.36
CA PRO A 47 -9.61 14.10 2.08
C PRO A 47 -8.38 14.99 1.96
N GLU A 48 -7.91 15.56 3.06
CA GLU A 48 -6.73 16.44 3.09
C GLU A 48 -5.44 15.67 2.73
N ASP A 49 -5.34 14.41 3.14
CA ASP A 49 -4.20 13.56 2.80
C ASP A 49 -4.19 13.26 1.30
N LEU A 50 -5.37 13.03 0.70
CA LEU A 50 -5.49 12.84 -0.75
C LEU A 50 -5.12 14.12 -1.52
N GLN A 51 -5.55 15.29 -1.06
CA GLN A 51 -5.18 16.57 -1.65
C GLN A 51 -3.66 16.78 -1.61
N THR A 52 -3.01 16.42 -0.51
CA THR A 52 -1.56 16.49 -0.38
C THR A 52 -0.87 15.58 -1.39
N LEU A 53 -1.33 14.33 -1.55
CA LEU A 53 -0.80 13.38 -2.54
C LEU A 53 -0.99 13.89 -3.98
N MET A 54 -2.15 14.47 -4.29
CA MET A 54 -2.42 15.07 -5.59
C MET A 54 -1.47 16.25 -5.88
N GLY A 55 -1.22 17.10 -4.89
CA GLY A 55 -0.26 18.20 -5.03
C GLY A 55 1.16 17.71 -5.30
N LEU A 56 1.60 16.65 -4.61
CA LEU A 56 2.91 16.03 -4.85
C LEU A 56 3.00 15.40 -6.25
N ALA A 57 1.92 14.81 -6.74
CA ALA A 57 1.88 14.26 -8.10
C ALA A 57 1.93 15.36 -9.16
N GLN A 58 1.19 16.45 -8.98
CA GLN A 58 1.24 17.62 -9.89
C GLN A 58 2.61 18.27 -9.92
N ALA A 59 3.29 18.35 -8.79
CA ALA A 59 4.65 18.87 -8.69
C ALA A 59 5.72 17.91 -9.25
N GLY A 60 5.35 16.69 -9.66
CA GLY A 60 6.26 15.67 -10.16
C GLY A 60 7.15 15.01 -9.09
N VAL A 61 6.90 15.30 -7.82
CA VAL A 61 7.60 14.66 -6.68
C VAL A 61 7.12 13.23 -6.49
N LEU A 62 5.82 13.01 -6.56
CA LEU A 62 5.21 11.69 -6.56
C LEU A 62 4.91 11.28 -8.00
N ARG A 63 5.49 10.16 -8.44
CA ARG A 63 5.29 9.61 -9.79
C ARG A 63 4.67 8.22 -9.69
N PRO A 64 3.34 8.09 -9.78
CA PRO A 64 2.70 6.78 -9.79
C PRO A 64 3.16 5.96 -10.99
N VAL A 65 3.48 4.70 -10.76
CA VAL A 65 3.78 3.77 -11.84
C VAL A 65 2.47 3.20 -12.36
N LEU A 66 2.11 3.54 -13.59
CA LEU A 66 0.94 3.00 -14.26
C LEU A 66 1.34 1.79 -15.11
N ASP A 67 0.62 0.69 -14.95
CA ASP A 67 0.78 -0.50 -15.79
C ASP A 67 0.02 -0.30 -17.10
N CYS A 68 -1.30 -0.11 -16.99
CA CYS A 68 -2.17 0.09 -18.15
C CYS A 68 -3.42 0.88 -17.76
N ALA A 69 -4.08 1.43 -18.78
CA ALA A 69 -5.34 2.14 -18.65
C ALA A 69 -6.41 1.46 -19.51
N TYR A 70 -7.60 1.31 -18.96
CA TYR A 70 -8.78 0.76 -19.64
C TYR A 70 -9.85 1.84 -19.77
N PRO A 71 -10.61 1.89 -20.88
CA PRO A 71 -11.84 2.68 -20.91
C PRO A 71 -12.87 2.09 -19.94
N PHE A 72 -13.80 2.91 -19.47
CA PHE A 72 -14.82 2.47 -18.51
C PHE A 72 -15.65 1.27 -19.04
N ALA A 73 -15.90 1.23 -20.34
CA ALA A 73 -16.63 0.11 -20.97
C ALA A 73 -15.92 -1.26 -20.77
N ASP A 74 -14.61 -1.25 -20.60
CA ASP A 74 -13.79 -2.45 -20.45
C ASP A 74 -13.45 -2.76 -18.97
N LEU A 75 -14.22 -2.21 -18.03
CA LEU A 75 -14.03 -2.43 -16.59
C LEU A 75 -13.93 -3.91 -16.21
N PRO A 76 -14.73 -4.86 -16.76
CA PRO A 76 -14.56 -6.28 -16.47
C PRO A 76 -13.19 -6.83 -16.87
N ALA A 77 -12.66 -6.40 -18.01
CA ALA A 77 -11.33 -6.80 -18.47
C ALA A 77 -10.22 -6.25 -17.57
N ALA A 78 -10.37 -5.02 -17.08
CA ALA A 78 -9.45 -4.44 -16.11
C ALA A 78 -9.41 -5.24 -14.81
N HIS A 79 -10.56 -5.65 -14.28
CA HIS A 79 -10.66 -6.52 -13.10
C HIS A 79 -10.01 -7.89 -13.34
N ALA A 80 -10.32 -8.54 -14.46
CA ALA A 80 -9.73 -9.84 -14.82
C ALA A 80 -8.19 -9.76 -14.88
N TYR A 81 -7.65 -8.68 -15.44
CA TYR A 81 -6.21 -8.47 -15.48
C TYR A 81 -5.61 -8.31 -14.07
N VAL A 82 -6.21 -7.52 -13.21
CA VAL A 82 -5.74 -7.34 -11.82
C VAL A 82 -5.76 -8.65 -11.04
N GLU A 83 -6.77 -9.49 -11.23
CA GLU A 83 -6.91 -10.80 -10.57
C GLU A 83 -5.81 -11.78 -10.96
N THR A 84 -5.17 -11.60 -12.12
CA THR A 84 -4.00 -12.44 -12.49
C THR A 84 -2.82 -12.28 -11.52
N GLY A 85 -2.78 -11.20 -10.73
CA GLY A 85 -1.67 -10.88 -9.84
C GLY A 85 -0.38 -10.47 -10.56
N ARG A 86 -0.41 -10.25 -11.87
CA ARG A 86 0.77 -9.96 -12.72
C ARG A 86 0.99 -8.48 -13.00
N LYS A 87 0.13 -7.61 -12.49
CA LYS A 87 0.27 -6.17 -12.69
C LYS A 87 1.61 -5.65 -12.10
N ARG A 88 2.24 -4.73 -12.80
CA ARG A 88 3.52 -4.11 -12.40
C ARG A 88 3.38 -2.66 -11.97
N GLY A 89 2.19 -2.17 -11.86
CA GLY A 89 1.86 -0.82 -11.46
C GLY A 89 0.37 -0.68 -11.21
N ALA A 90 -0.11 0.54 -11.15
CA ALA A 90 -1.54 0.81 -11.03
C ALA A 90 -2.27 0.53 -12.35
N VAL A 91 -3.38 -0.17 -12.27
CA VAL A 91 -4.33 -0.30 -13.38
C VAL A 91 -5.40 0.77 -13.17
N VAL A 92 -5.57 1.64 -14.14
CA VAL A 92 -6.52 2.74 -14.06
C VAL A 92 -7.66 2.56 -15.07
N VAL A 93 -8.81 3.08 -14.72
CA VAL A 93 -9.98 3.11 -15.61
C VAL A 93 -10.31 4.57 -15.89
N ALA A 94 -10.30 4.92 -17.17
CA ALA A 94 -10.64 6.26 -17.60
C ALA A 94 -12.16 6.40 -17.65
N LEU A 95 -12.69 7.39 -16.95
CA LEU A 95 -14.09 7.78 -17.01
C LEU A 95 -14.35 8.62 -18.25
N PRO A 96 -15.55 8.49 -18.85
CA PRO A 96 -15.93 9.32 -19.99
C PRO A 96 -16.08 10.79 -19.61
#